data_cad969b2f10165a424f1533427f1f66d
#
_entry.id   cad969b2f10165a424f1533427f1f66d
#
_cell.length_a   1.000
_cell.length_b   1.000
_cell.length_c   1.000
_cell.angle_alpha   90.00
_cell.angle_beta   90.00
_cell.angle_gamma   90.00
#
_symmetry.space_group_name_H-M   'P 1'
#
loop_
_entity.id
_entity.type
_entity.pdbx_description
1 polymer ?
#
loop_
_entity_poly.entity_id
_entity_poly.type
_entity_poly.pdbx_seq_one_letter_code
_entity_poly.pdbx_strand_id
1 'polypeptide(L)'
;MKKTLVIIAARGMGDLIYHLPLLRSLYQSYNNKLIIISNKVNNSKEIYKYETFYEKIIYFDNTRFAPIKTINSILYLKNLINQYHADQLILTASPRRLMAPVYLSNAKKKIIFGEGSFLFTKDKKYQHLTHAEKIMKYTNDLKLPIKNESFFLNANQLKKEDSKENNKINIFITLDSHHDQNNWEVDNYIEIISKIIFHNVNIFINFSPNKLNFLEKIPKTISESKKVHFTYNKSILEIMNIINSCKFVIGNETGPICLGASLQKEVHAVYLPIHTRPESQIISNNSFYYNADKEQDATIIKKITNCILKKINN
;
A
#
# COMPACT_ATOMS: atom_id res chain seq x y z
N MET A 1 -13.79 -27.45 10.82
CA MET A 1 -13.70 -25.98 10.61
C MET A 1 -13.75 -25.67 9.12
N LYS A 2 -14.48 -24.62 8.71
CA LYS A 2 -14.53 -24.22 7.30
C LYS A 2 -13.21 -23.58 6.86
N LYS A 3 -12.59 -24.10 5.82
CA LYS A 3 -11.32 -23.60 5.28
C LYS A 3 -11.57 -22.50 4.26
N THR A 4 -11.06 -21.30 4.51
CA THR A 4 -11.24 -20.15 3.60
C THR A 4 -9.94 -19.81 2.90
N LEU A 5 -9.96 -19.86 1.58
CA LEU A 5 -8.87 -19.45 0.70
C LEU A 5 -9.18 -18.10 0.08
N VAL A 6 -8.24 -17.17 0.14
CA VAL A 6 -8.39 -15.83 -0.43
C VAL A 6 -7.30 -15.59 -1.48
N ILE A 7 -7.70 -15.28 -2.69
CA ILE A 7 -6.79 -14.85 -3.75
C ILE A 7 -6.82 -13.33 -3.80
N ILE A 8 -5.70 -12.70 -3.43
CA ILE A 8 -5.58 -11.25 -3.46
C ILE A 8 -5.07 -10.82 -4.83
N ALA A 9 -5.93 -10.15 -5.58
CA ALA A 9 -5.61 -9.60 -6.89
C ALA A 9 -5.06 -8.16 -6.80
N ALA A 10 -4.16 -7.91 -5.84
CA ALA A 10 -3.52 -6.61 -5.65
C ALA A 10 -2.43 -6.35 -6.69
N ARG A 11 -2.29 -5.10 -7.12
CA ARG A 11 -1.25 -4.66 -8.07
C ARG A 11 -0.04 -4.07 -7.37
N GLY A 12 -0.25 -3.45 -6.22
CA GLY A 12 0.77 -2.74 -5.47
C GLY A 12 0.63 -2.92 -3.96
N MET A 13 1.53 -2.29 -3.24
CA MET A 13 1.60 -2.30 -1.79
C MET A 13 0.37 -1.64 -1.15
N GLY A 14 -0.07 -0.49 -1.69
CA GLY A 14 -1.28 0.20 -1.21
C GLY A 14 -2.52 -0.67 -1.30
N ASP A 15 -2.66 -1.43 -2.40
CA ASP A 15 -3.79 -2.34 -2.58
C ASP A 15 -3.88 -3.39 -1.45
N LEU A 16 -2.75 -3.86 -0.93
CA LEU A 16 -2.75 -4.82 0.19
C LEU A 16 -3.34 -4.19 1.46
N ILE A 17 -3.03 -2.93 1.70
CA ILE A 17 -3.58 -2.18 2.84
C ILE A 17 -5.10 -2.04 2.70
N TYR A 18 -5.60 -1.77 1.50
CA TYR A 18 -7.04 -1.68 1.24
C TYR A 18 -7.77 -3.01 1.46
N HIS A 19 -7.08 -4.15 1.42
CA HIS A 19 -7.67 -5.45 1.71
C HIS A 19 -7.75 -5.78 3.20
N LEU A 20 -7.09 -5.04 4.10
CA LEU A 20 -7.09 -5.33 5.54
C LEU A 20 -8.50 -5.43 6.15
N PRO A 21 -9.46 -4.50 5.87
CA PRO A 21 -10.80 -4.60 6.40
C PRO A 21 -11.50 -5.90 6.01
N LEU A 22 -11.38 -6.31 4.76
CA LEU A 22 -11.94 -7.57 4.26
C LEU A 22 -11.31 -8.77 4.96
N LEU A 23 -9.98 -8.85 5.00
CA LEU A 23 -9.26 -10.01 5.55
C LEU A 23 -9.55 -10.19 7.04
N ARG A 24 -9.55 -9.10 7.80
CA ARG A 24 -9.89 -9.12 9.23
C ARG A 24 -11.35 -9.47 9.47
N SER A 25 -12.26 -8.94 8.64
CA SER A 25 -13.68 -9.26 8.74
C SER A 25 -13.98 -10.74 8.42
N LEU A 26 -13.29 -11.30 7.43
CA LEU A 26 -13.37 -12.73 7.11
C LEU A 26 -12.87 -13.58 8.28
N TYR A 27 -11.72 -13.22 8.86
CA TYR A 27 -11.16 -13.90 10.01
C TYR A 27 -12.12 -13.88 11.21
N GLN A 28 -12.67 -12.72 11.54
CA GLN A 28 -13.60 -12.55 12.65
C GLN A 28 -14.93 -13.32 12.43
N SER A 29 -15.48 -13.25 11.20
CA SER A 29 -16.78 -13.86 10.90
C SER A 29 -16.74 -15.38 10.81
N TYR A 30 -15.62 -15.93 10.36
CA TYR A 30 -15.49 -17.38 10.21
C TYR A 30 -14.72 -18.05 11.36
N ASN A 31 -14.17 -17.26 12.27
CA ASN A 31 -13.32 -17.71 13.38
C ASN A 31 -12.23 -18.70 12.91
N ASN A 32 -11.64 -18.43 11.77
CA ASN A 32 -10.71 -19.31 11.09
C ASN A 32 -9.61 -18.52 10.38
N LYS A 33 -8.36 -18.95 10.54
CA LYS A 33 -7.23 -18.32 9.83
C LYS A 33 -7.34 -18.56 8.32
N LEU A 34 -7.04 -17.54 7.57
CA LEU A 34 -7.13 -17.54 6.11
C LEU A 34 -5.88 -18.15 5.48
N ILE A 35 -6.08 -18.88 4.39
CA ILE A 35 -4.98 -19.19 3.46
C ILE A 35 -5.03 -18.14 2.35
N ILE A 36 -3.92 -17.42 2.15
CA ILE A 36 -3.85 -16.33 1.18
C ILE A 36 -2.96 -16.73 0.02
N ILE A 37 -3.46 -16.60 -1.19
CA ILE A 37 -2.67 -16.66 -2.42
C ILE A 37 -2.47 -15.22 -2.91
N SER A 38 -1.21 -14.83 -3.10
CA SER A 38 -0.84 -13.48 -3.52
C SER A 38 0.31 -13.51 -4.53
N ASN A 39 0.51 -12.42 -5.24
CA ASN A 39 1.65 -12.25 -6.11
C ASN A 39 2.90 -11.87 -5.29
N LYS A 40 4.05 -12.44 -5.60
CA LYS A 40 5.33 -12.16 -4.91
C LYS A 40 5.72 -10.68 -5.00
N VAL A 41 5.44 -10.03 -6.11
CA VAL A 41 5.78 -8.60 -6.34
C VAL A 41 5.13 -7.67 -5.30
N ASN A 42 4.02 -8.08 -4.70
CA ASN A 42 3.30 -7.26 -3.73
C ASN A 42 3.91 -7.27 -2.32
N ASN A 43 4.88 -8.16 -2.06
CA ASN A 43 5.52 -8.33 -0.75
C ASN A 43 4.52 -8.55 0.42
N SER A 44 3.41 -9.24 0.15
CA SER A 44 2.33 -9.44 1.13
C SER A 44 2.80 -10.14 2.42
N LYS A 45 3.82 -11.03 2.35
CA LYS A 45 4.39 -11.65 3.54
C LYS A 45 5.08 -10.66 4.47
N GLU A 46 5.69 -9.61 3.93
CA GLU A 46 6.34 -8.58 4.73
C GLU A 46 5.29 -7.61 5.30
N ILE A 47 4.35 -7.15 4.46
CA ILE A 47 3.29 -6.21 4.86
C ILE A 47 2.39 -6.82 5.94
N TYR A 48 2.02 -8.09 5.79
CA TYR A 48 1.14 -8.77 6.75
C TYR A 48 1.89 -9.53 7.84
N LYS A 49 3.21 -9.34 7.96
CA LYS A 49 4.07 -10.14 8.86
C LYS A 49 3.53 -10.25 10.30
N TYR A 50 2.96 -9.20 10.82
CA TYR A 50 2.48 -9.12 12.19
C TYR A 50 0.95 -9.20 12.31
N GLU A 51 0.28 -9.52 11.22
CA GLU A 51 -1.16 -9.76 11.22
C GLU A 51 -1.49 -11.20 11.64
N THR A 52 -2.63 -11.37 12.29
CA THR A 52 -3.04 -12.65 12.86
C THR A 52 -4.14 -13.38 12.10
N PHE A 53 -4.68 -12.74 11.08
CA PHE A 53 -5.83 -13.26 10.33
C PHE A 53 -5.50 -14.39 9.35
N TYR A 54 -4.24 -14.71 9.12
CA TYR A 54 -3.84 -15.76 8.18
C TYR A 54 -3.05 -16.88 8.86
N GLU A 55 -3.14 -18.08 8.29
CA GLU A 55 -2.30 -19.23 8.59
C GLU A 55 -1.08 -19.24 7.69
N LYS A 56 -1.30 -18.99 6.40
CA LYS A 56 -0.25 -19.08 5.38
C LYS A 56 -0.49 -18.11 4.23
N ILE A 57 0.61 -17.50 3.75
CA ILE A 57 0.64 -16.75 2.50
C ILE A 57 1.47 -17.52 1.47
N ILE A 58 0.88 -17.77 0.31
CA ILE A 58 1.45 -18.52 -0.79
C ILE A 58 1.65 -17.57 -1.96
N TYR A 59 2.84 -17.55 -2.51
CA TYR A 59 3.10 -16.84 -3.75
C TYR A 59 2.90 -17.76 -4.94
N PHE A 60 2.12 -17.33 -5.91
CA PHE A 60 1.84 -18.15 -7.08
C PHE A 60 2.65 -17.77 -8.31
N ASP A 61 3.24 -16.61 -8.41
CA ASP A 61 4.15 -16.25 -9.50
C ASP A 61 4.99 -15.02 -9.19
N ASN A 62 6.07 -14.84 -9.97
CA ASN A 62 7.03 -13.77 -9.84
C ASN A 62 6.72 -12.53 -10.69
N THR A 63 5.74 -12.61 -11.59
CA THR A 63 5.44 -11.54 -12.54
C THR A 63 4.09 -10.90 -12.24
N ARG A 64 4.02 -9.57 -12.39
CA ARG A 64 2.79 -8.79 -12.25
C ARG A 64 1.70 -9.36 -13.14
N PHE A 65 0.77 -10.13 -12.60
CA PHE A 65 -0.41 -10.69 -13.31
C PHE A 65 -0.16 -11.08 -14.77
N ALA A 66 1.10 -11.05 -15.20
CA ALA A 66 1.42 -11.06 -16.59
C ALA A 66 1.25 -12.41 -17.20
N PRO A 67 1.49 -13.55 -16.76
CA PRO A 67 1.14 -14.60 -17.66
C PRO A 67 0.41 -15.79 -17.08
N ILE A 68 -0.80 -15.60 -16.62
CA ILE A 68 -1.76 -16.66 -16.93
C ILE A 68 -2.11 -16.46 -18.41
N LYS A 69 -1.12 -16.53 -19.26
CA LYS A 69 -1.28 -16.45 -20.73
C LYS A 69 -1.48 -17.82 -21.34
N THR A 70 -1.16 -18.87 -20.61
CA THR A 70 -1.17 -20.23 -21.12
C THR A 70 -2.12 -21.11 -20.32
N ILE A 71 -2.66 -22.13 -20.94
CA ILE A 71 -3.46 -23.17 -20.29
C ILE A 71 -2.72 -23.77 -19.09
N ASN A 72 -1.41 -23.94 -19.20
CA ASN A 72 -0.57 -24.48 -18.13
C ASN A 72 -0.59 -23.59 -16.86
N SER A 73 -0.60 -22.28 -17.03
CA SER A 73 -0.68 -21.34 -15.88
C SER A 73 -2.06 -21.40 -15.20
N ILE A 74 -3.11 -21.56 -15.97
CA ILE A 74 -4.48 -21.75 -15.46
C ILE A 74 -4.56 -23.04 -14.66
N LEU A 75 -4.06 -24.14 -15.23
CA LEU A 75 -4.04 -25.45 -14.59
C LEU A 75 -3.17 -25.44 -13.32
N TYR A 76 -2.00 -24.79 -13.36
CA TYR A 76 -1.15 -24.63 -12.19
C TYR A 76 -1.88 -23.93 -11.04
N LEU A 77 -2.49 -22.77 -11.27
CA LEU A 77 -3.23 -22.06 -10.22
C LEU A 77 -4.47 -22.85 -9.75
N LYS A 78 -5.20 -23.49 -10.68
CA LYS A 78 -6.30 -24.40 -10.31
C LYS A 78 -5.81 -25.52 -9.36
N ASN A 79 -4.71 -26.19 -9.71
CA ASN A 79 -4.15 -27.27 -8.90
C ASN A 79 -3.66 -26.77 -7.54
N LEU A 80 -3.02 -25.60 -7.51
CA LEU A 80 -2.64 -24.92 -6.28
C LEU A 80 -3.85 -24.64 -5.37
N ILE A 81 -4.95 -24.14 -5.92
CA ILE A 81 -6.20 -23.92 -5.18
C ILE A 81 -6.73 -25.24 -4.62
N ASN A 82 -6.77 -26.28 -5.47
CA ASN A 82 -7.34 -27.57 -5.09
C ASN A 82 -6.56 -28.30 -4.00
N GLN A 83 -5.23 -28.09 -3.90
CA GLN A 83 -4.39 -28.65 -2.82
C GLN A 83 -4.87 -28.27 -1.41
N TYR A 84 -5.54 -27.12 -1.29
CA TYR A 84 -6.00 -26.64 0.02
C TYR A 84 -7.41 -27.10 0.39
N HIS A 85 -8.12 -27.79 -0.51
CA HIS A 85 -9.48 -28.31 -0.26
C HIS A 85 -10.39 -27.28 0.42
N ALA A 86 -10.40 -26.05 -0.12
CA ALA A 86 -11.11 -24.94 0.48
C ALA A 86 -12.64 -25.13 0.42
N ASP A 87 -13.32 -24.92 1.54
CA ASP A 87 -14.79 -24.86 1.56
C ASP A 87 -15.27 -23.57 0.90
N GLN A 88 -14.49 -22.48 1.06
CA GLN A 88 -14.78 -21.19 0.48
C GLN A 88 -13.54 -20.59 -0.19
N LEU A 89 -13.72 -20.12 -1.40
CA LEU A 89 -12.72 -19.43 -2.20
C LEU A 89 -13.21 -18.01 -2.50
N ILE A 90 -12.39 -17.01 -2.15
CA ILE A 90 -12.67 -15.60 -2.40
C ILE A 90 -11.60 -15.06 -3.32
N LEU A 91 -12.01 -14.45 -4.44
CA LEU A 91 -11.17 -13.69 -5.35
C LEU A 91 -11.50 -12.20 -5.19
N THR A 92 -10.53 -11.38 -4.76
CA THR A 92 -10.75 -9.98 -4.36
C THR A 92 -10.85 -8.97 -5.52
N ALA A 93 -10.67 -9.41 -6.74
CA ALA A 93 -10.99 -8.67 -7.96
C ALA A 93 -11.19 -9.68 -9.10
N SER A 94 -11.76 -9.26 -10.21
CA SER A 94 -12.11 -10.13 -11.33
C SER A 94 -11.24 -9.93 -12.59
N PRO A 95 -9.90 -9.98 -12.52
CA PRO A 95 -9.14 -10.05 -13.75
C PRO A 95 -9.47 -11.37 -14.44
N ARG A 96 -9.92 -11.33 -15.71
CA ARG A 96 -10.34 -12.50 -16.49
C ARG A 96 -9.42 -13.72 -16.32
N ARG A 97 -8.12 -13.47 -16.19
CA ARG A 97 -7.06 -14.48 -16.03
C ARG A 97 -7.15 -15.29 -14.73
N LEU A 98 -7.56 -14.66 -13.63
CA LEU A 98 -7.73 -15.33 -12.34
C LEU A 98 -9.11 -16.01 -12.22
N MET A 99 -10.07 -15.59 -13.01
CA MET A 99 -11.43 -16.15 -12.94
C MET A 99 -11.47 -17.60 -13.44
N ALA A 100 -10.80 -17.92 -14.54
CA ALA A 100 -10.80 -19.28 -15.11
C ALA A 100 -10.31 -20.34 -14.08
N PRO A 101 -9.14 -20.24 -13.46
CA PRO A 101 -8.71 -21.21 -12.46
C PRO A 101 -9.62 -21.27 -11.22
N VAL A 102 -10.23 -20.13 -10.82
CA VAL A 102 -11.21 -20.11 -9.73
C VAL A 102 -12.46 -20.90 -10.08
N TYR A 103 -13.03 -20.68 -11.26
CA TYR A 103 -14.22 -21.43 -11.71
C TYR A 103 -13.94 -22.93 -11.86
N LEU A 104 -12.77 -23.29 -12.36
CA LEU A 104 -12.35 -24.68 -12.57
C LEU A 104 -11.90 -25.39 -11.29
N SER A 105 -11.78 -24.68 -10.17
CA SER A 105 -11.37 -25.25 -8.87
C SER A 105 -12.50 -26.05 -8.23
N ASN A 106 -12.12 -26.93 -7.29
CA ASN A 106 -13.04 -27.78 -6.52
C ASN A 106 -13.60 -27.11 -5.25
N ALA A 107 -13.37 -25.79 -5.06
CA ALA A 107 -13.93 -25.09 -3.91
C ALA A 107 -15.46 -25.12 -3.92
N LYS A 108 -16.07 -25.45 -2.76
CA LYS A 108 -17.53 -25.62 -2.64
C LYS A 108 -18.28 -24.31 -2.86
N LYS A 109 -17.79 -23.21 -2.30
CA LYS A 109 -18.35 -21.86 -2.49
C LYS A 109 -17.31 -20.94 -3.09
N LYS A 110 -17.66 -20.23 -4.14
CA LYS A 110 -16.78 -19.28 -4.85
C LYS A 110 -17.40 -17.89 -4.79
N ILE A 111 -16.64 -16.91 -4.34
CA ILE A 111 -17.04 -15.50 -4.26
C ILE A 111 -15.99 -14.71 -5.05
N ILE A 112 -16.44 -13.97 -6.04
CA ILE A 112 -15.56 -13.15 -6.88
C ILE A 112 -16.01 -11.71 -6.74
N PHE A 113 -15.08 -10.84 -6.29
CA PHE A 113 -15.30 -9.41 -6.22
C PHE A 113 -14.91 -8.76 -7.54
N GLY A 114 -15.67 -7.77 -7.94
CA GLY A 114 -15.34 -6.93 -9.08
C GLY A 114 -16.16 -7.20 -10.34
N GLU A 115 -15.81 -6.44 -11.35
CA GLU A 115 -16.53 -6.28 -12.59
C GLU A 115 -16.43 -7.50 -13.48
N GLY A 116 -17.48 -8.26 -13.53
CA GLY A 116 -17.64 -9.27 -14.55
C GLY A 116 -18.04 -10.64 -14.02
N SER A 117 -19.27 -11.05 -14.36
CA SER A 117 -19.56 -12.47 -14.45
C SER A 117 -18.71 -13.07 -15.59
N PHE A 118 -18.38 -14.34 -15.50
CA PHE A 118 -17.60 -15.07 -16.51
C PHE A 118 -18.09 -14.86 -17.95
N LEU A 119 -19.31 -14.41 -18.13
CA LEU A 119 -20.02 -14.42 -19.39
C LEU A 119 -20.33 -13.05 -20.01
N PHE A 120 -19.96 -11.89 -19.51
CA PHE A 120 -20.21 -10.68 -20.38
C PHE A 120 -20.65 -9.35 -19.75
N THR A 121 -20.87 -9.21 -18.46
CA THR A 121 -21.25 -7.90 -17.93
C THR A 121 -20.20 -7.34 -16.98
N LYS A 122 -19.58 -6.23 -17.39
CA LYS A 122 -18.87 -5.37 -16.44
C LYS A 122 -19.92 -4.85 -15.47
N ASP A 123 -19.78 -5.20 -14.19
CA ASP A 123 -20.60 -4.57 -13.17
C ASP A 123 -20.20 -3.09 -13.06
N LYS A 124 -20.97 -2.25 -13.75
CA LYS A 124 -20.76 -0.79 -13.76
C LYS A 124 -21.09 -0.15 -12.42
N LYS A 125 -21.71 -0.90 -11.49
CA LYS A 125 -22.25 -0.40 -10.23
C LYS A 125 -21.23 0.33 -9.36
N TYR A 126 -19.98 -0.13 -9.36
CA TYR A 126 -18.92 0.41 -8.52
C TYR A 126 -17.76 1.04 -9.29
N GLN A 127 -17.90 1.31 -10.59
CA GLN A 127 -16.81 1.87 -11.42
C GLN A 127 -16.35 3.25 -10.95
N HIS A 128 -17.26 4.06 -10.37
CA HIS A 128 -16.99 5.40 -9.86
C HIS A 128 -16.28 5.42 -8.50
N LEU A 129 -16.14 4.27 -7.84
CA LEU A 129 -15.51 4.17 -6.54
C LEU A 129 -14.00 3.97 -6.66
N THR A 130 -13.24 4.46 -5.68
CA THR A 130 -11.81 4.14 -5.50
C THR A 130 -11.63 2.64 -5.21
N HIS A 131 -10.41 2.14 -5.28
CA HIS A 131 -10.14 0.73 -4.98
C HIS A 131 -10.49 0.38 -3.53
N ALA A 132 -10.14 1.23 -2.58
CA ALA A 132 -10.47 1.05 -1.18
C ALA A 132 -11.99 1.03 -0.94
N GLU A 133 -12.73 1.99 -1.52
CA GLU A 133 -14.19 2.03 -1.43
C GLU A 133 -14.85 0.77 -2.01
N LYS A 134 -14.33 0.24 -3.14
CA LYS A 134 -14.80 -1.03 -3.72
C LYS A 134 -14.64 -2.19 -2.76
N ILE A 135 -13.46 -2.34 -2.15
CA ILE A 135 -13.23 -3.42 -1.17
C ILE A 135 -14.17 -3.30 0.03
N MET A 136 -14.36 -2.08 0.54
CA MET A 136 -15.31 -1.83 1.63
C MET A 136 -16.74 -2.20 1.23
N LYS A 137 -17.15 -1.83 0.02
CA LYS A 137 -18.49 -2.14 -0.49
C LYS A 137 -18.71 -3.65 -0.65
N TYR A 138 -17.75 -4.37 -1.20
CA TYR A 138 -17.82 -5.82 -1.30
C TYR A 138 -17.84 -6.50 0.07
N THR A 139 -17.10 -5.97 1.05
CA THR A 139 -17.12 -6.49 2.42
C THR A 139 -18.51 -6.32 3.05
N ASN A 140 -19.15 -5.16 2.80
CA ASN A 140 -20.53 -4.91 3.23
C ASN A 140 -21.54 -5.84 2.55
N ASP A 141 -21.41 -6.07 1.25
CA ASP A 141 -22.30 -6.95 0.49
C ASP A 141 -22.24 -8.41 1.02
N LEU A 142 -21.12 -8.81 1.60
CA LEU A 142 -20.99 -10.08 2.33
C LEU A 142 -21.61 -10.05 3.74
N LYS A 143 -22.14 -8.90 4.18
CA LYS A 143 -22.66 -8.69 5.54
C LYS A 143 -21.62 -8.99 6.62
N LEU A 144 -20.35 -8.68 6.35
CA LEU A 144 -19.26 -8.87 7.30
C LEU A 144 -19.09 -7.61 8.16
N PRO A 145 -18.75 -7.75 9.45
CA PRO A 145 -18.52 -6.60 10.33
C PRO A 145 -17.27 -5.85 9.89
N ILE A 146 -17.37 -4.53 9.72
CA ILE A 146 -16.24 -3.65 9.41
C ILE A 146 -16.05 -2.67 10.56
N LYS A 147 -14.81 -2.53 11.06
CA LYS A 147 -14.40 -1.50 12.00
C LYS A 147 -13.60 -0.42 11.27
N ASN A 148 -13.78 0.84 11.65
CA ASN A 148 -13.07 1.98 11.03
C ASN A 148 -11.55 1.84 11.09
N GLU A 149 -11.01 1.26 12.17
CA GLU A 149 -9.57 1.02 12.38
C GLU A 149 -9.01 -0.14 11.54
N SER A 150 -9.82 -0.79 10.73
CA SER A 150 -9.43 -2.00 9.99
C SER A 150 -8.33 -1.78 8.94
N PHE A 151 -8.07 -0.54 8.52
CA PHE A 151 -6.96 -0.20 7.62
C PHE A 151 -5.60 -0.09 8.32
N PHE A 152 -5.56 0.02 9.64
CA PHE A 152 -4.30 0.20 10.35
C PHE A 152 -3.55 -1.13 10.49
N LEU A 153 -2.28 -1.13 10.11
CA LEU A 153 -1.39 -2.27 10.30
C LEU A 153 -1.08 -2.48 11.79
N ASN A 154 -0.86 -3.73 12.17
CA ASN A 154 -0.39 -4.05 13.52
C ASN A 154 1.08 -3.63 13.68
N ALA A 155 1.29 -2.44 14.23
CA ALA A 155 2.60 -1.83 14.40
C ALA A 155 3.31 -2.23 15.70
N ASN A 156 2.64 -2.97 16.62
CA ASN A 156 3.18 -3.25 17.96
C ASN A 156 4.50 -4.04 17.95
N GLN A 157 4.74 -4.81 16.91
CA GLN A 157 5.94 -5.63 16.75
C GLN A 157 6.95 -5.02 15.76
N LEU A 158 6.63 -3.88 15.14
CA LEU A 158 7.59 -3.16 14.32
C LEU A 158 8.67 -2.55 15.23
N LYS A 159 9.91 -2.73 14.84
CA LYS A 159 11.01 -2.05 15.52
C LYS A 159 10.81 -0.55 15.35
N LYS A 160 10.89 0.19 16.46
CA LYS A 160 11.18 1.62 16.40
C LYS A 160 12.70 1.70 16.28
N GLU A 161 13.23 2.21 15.19
CA GLU A 161 14.63 2.61 15.19
C GLU A 161 14.81 3.56 16.37
N ASP A 162 15.72 3.21 17.27
CA ASP A 162 15.93 3.94 18.51
C ASP A 162 16.27 5.40 18.18
N SER A 163 15.25 6.26 18.24
CA SER A 163 15.42 7.71 18.26
C SER A 163 16.06 8.18 19.59
N LYS A 164 16.71 7.26 20.32
CA LYS A 164 17.35 7.54 21.63
C LYS A 164 18.53 8.49 21.53
N GLU A 165 19.09 8.68 20.34
CA GLU A 165 20.02 9.77 20.12
C GLU A 165 19.26 11.03 19.73
N ASN A 166 19.05 11.91 20.71
CA ASN A 166 18.80 13.33 20.51
C ASN A 166 17.44 13.75 19.97
N ASN A 167 16.35 13.62 20.66
CA ASN A 167 15.10 14.43 20.44
C ASN A 167 14.78 14.83 18.97
N LYS A 168 15.40 14.15 18.00
CA LYS A 168 15.24 14.46 16.56
C LYS A 168 13.93 13.94 16.03
N ILE A 169 13.30 14.73 15.18
CA ILE A 169 12.09 14.30 14.47
C ILE A 169 12.49 13.57 13.19
N ASN A 170 12.08 12.32 13.07
CA ASN A 170 12.27 11.52 11.86
C ASN A 170 11.18 11.85 10.82
N ILE A 171 11.62 12.10 9.58
CA ILE A 171 10.76 12.43 8.43
C ILE A 171 11.10 11.48 7.29
N PHE A 172 10.09 10.81 6.75
CA PHE A 172 10.25 9.95 5.57
C PHE A 172 9.73 10.67 4.33
N ILE A 173 10.54 10.72 3.27
CA ILE A 173 10.19 11.38 2.01
C ILE A 173 10.37 10.38 0.88
N THR A 174 9.30 10.12 0.10
CA THR A 174 9.37 9.30 -1.11
C THR A 174 9.25 10.17 -2.36
N LEU A 175 10.27 10.07 -3.24
CA LEU A 175 10.44 11.00 -4.38
C LEU A 175 9.68 10.54 -5.62
N ASP A 176 9.33 9.27 -5.72
CA ASP A 176 8.73 8.72 -6.93
C ASP A 176 7.47 7.90 -6.70
N SER A 177 6.77 7.66 -7.80
CA SER A 177 5.72 6.66 -7.91
C SER A 177 6.11 5.61 -8.96
N HIS A 178 5.35 4.52 -9.00
CA HIS A 178 5.54 3.48 -10.02
C HIS A 178 5.32 3.97 -11.46
N HIS A 179 4.50 5.00 -11.64
CA HIS A 179 4.19 5.62 -12.92
C HIS A 179 4.78 7.02 -12.96
N ASP A 180 5.71 7.27 -13.89
CA ASP A 180 6.44 8.54 -13.99
C ASP A 180 5.52 9.75 -14.14
N GLN A 181 4.42 9.61 -14.87
CA GLN A 181 3.41 10.65 -15.04
C GLN A 181 2.65 11.05 -13.76
N ASN A 182 2.84 10.28 -12.67
CA ASN A 182 2.25 10.56 -11.36
C ASN A 182 3.26 11.18 -10.40
N ASN A 183 4.46 11.50 -10.85
CA ASN A 183 5.49 12.07 -10.01
C ASN A 183 5.38 13.58 -9.96
N TRP A 184 5.31 14.12 -8.76
CA TRP A 184 5.64 15.51 -8.52
C TRP A 184 7.14 15.71 -8.73
N GLU A 185 7.55 16.88 -9.22
CA GLU A 185 8.94 17.12 -9.57
C GLU A 185 9.87 16.95 -8.35
N VAL A 186 11.01 16.29 -8.59
CA VAL A 186 12.00 16.00 -7.53
C VAL A 186 12.52 17.29 -6.89
N ASP A 187 12.65 18.36 -7.68
CA ASP A 187 13.13 19.66 -7.23
C ASP A 187 12.23 20.26 -6.14
N ASN A 188 10.94 20.01 -6.18
CA ASN A 188 10.00 20.45 -5.16
C ASN A 188 10.26 19.75 -3.81
N TYR A 189 10.58 18.45 -3.82
CA TYR A 189 10.99 17.73 -2.60
C TYR A 189 12.34 18.24 -2.09
N ILE A 190 13.30 18.53 -2.97
CA ILE A 190 14.59 19.12 -2.64
C ILE A 190 14.39 20.47 -1.95
N GLU A 191 13.45 21.29 -2.42
CA GLU A 191 13.13 22.59 -1.79
C GLU A 191 12.55 22.39 -0.38
N ILE A 192 11.65 21.42 -0.17
CA ILE A 192 11.14 21.07 1.17
C ILE A 192 12.31 20.66 2.07
N ILE A 193 13.16 19.74 1.62
CA ILE A 193 14.32 19.25 2.37
C ILE A 193 15.24 20.41 2.74
N SER A 194 15.55 21.29 1.81
CA SER A 194 16.43 22.44 2.01
C SER A 194 15.93 23.38 3.11
N LYS A 195 14.60 23.49 3.27
CA LYS A 195 13.99 24.34 4.32
C LYS A 195 13.98 23.68 5.70
N ILE A 196 13.92 22.35 5.77
CA ILE A 196 13.79 21.65 7.06
C ILE A 196 15.11 21.08 7.59
N ILE A 197 16.12 20.86 6.73
CA ILE A 197 17.39 20.18 7.10
C ILE A 197 18.19 20.90 8.21
N PHE A 198 18.02 22.23 8.35
CA PHE A 198 18.70 23.02 9.37
C PHE A 198 18.14 22.80 10.77
N HIS A 199 16.95 22.24 10.89
CA HIS A 199 16.30 21.93 12.15
C HIS A 199 16.76 20.61 12.77
N ASN A 200 16.23 20.25 13.93
CA ASN A 200 16.56 19.02 14.64
C ASN A 200 15.79 17.82 14.08
N VAL A 201 16.17 17.37 12.88
CA VAL A 201 15.51 16.31 12.11
C VAL A 201 16.49 15.25 11.63
N ASN A 202 15.96 14.04 11.35
CA ASN A 202 16.56 13.05 10.46
C ASN A 202 15.60 12.87 9.26
N ILE A 203 16.15 12.82 8.07
CA ILE A 203 15.40 12.75 6.82
C ILE A 203 15.74 11.44 6.12
N PHE A 204 14.76 10.59 5.93
CA PHE A 204 14.88 9.32 5.19
C PHE A 204 14.34 9.52 3.79
N ILE A 205 15.22 9.52 2.78
CA ILE A 205 14.85 9.71 1.37
C ILE A 205 14.72 8.35 0.70
N ASN A 206 13.55 8.10 0.13
CA ASN A 206 13.23 6.87 -0.58
C ASN A 206 12.86 7.13 -2.05
N PHE A 207 13.30 6.24 -2.91
CA PHE A 207 12.91 6.15 -4.32
C PHE A 207 13.15 4.72 -4.82
N SER A 208 12.56 4.40 -5.96
CA SER A 208 12.70 3.06 -6.55
C SER A 208 14.15 2.76 -6.97
N PRO A 209 14.66 1.54 -6.79
CA PRO A 209 16.05 1.18 -7.15
C PRO A 209 16.43 1.45 -8.62
N ASN A 210 15.46 1.52 -9.51
CA ASN A 210 15.66 1.86 -10.93
C ASN A 210 15.72 3.37 -11.21
N LYS A 211 15.63 4.22 -10.17
CA LYS A 211 15.65 5.68 -10.24
C LYS A 211 16.91 6.28 -9.61
N LEU A 212 18.04 5.61 -9.71
CA LEU A 212 19.33 6.07 -9.16
C LEU A 212 19.77 7.44 -9.71
N ASN A 213 19.30 7.84 -10.90
CA ASN A 213 19.51 9.16 -11.45
C ASN A 213 18.95 10.29 -10.56
N PHE A 214 18.08 10.02 -9.61
CA PHE A 214 17.65 11.00 -8.62
C PHE A 214 18.77 11.46 -7.70
N LEU A 215 19.77 10.59 -7.44
CA LEU A 215 20.94 10.99 -6.65
C LEU A 215 21.70 12.14 -7.29
N GLU A 216 21.76 12.20 -8.62
CA GLU A 216 22.45 13.25 -9.37
C GLU A 216 21.73 14.61 -9.25
N LYS A 217 20.41 14.58 -9.05
CA LYS A 217 19.59 15.78 -8.84
C LYS A 217 19.70 16.34 -7.42
N ILE A 218 20.07 15.52 -6.44
CA ILE A 218 20.12 15.94 -5.03
C ILE A 218 21.45 16.70 -4.78
N PRO A 219 21.39 17.98 -4.36
CA PRO A 219 22.58 18.78 -4.09
C PRO A 219 23.50 18.11 -3.05
N LYS A 220 24.81 18.25 -3.22
CA LYS A 220 25.81 17.69 -2.28
C LYS A 220 25.60 18.16 -0.85
N THR A 221 25.18 19.40 -0.64
CA THR A 221 24.84 19.95 0.67
C THR A 221 23.75 19.16 1.40
N ILE A 222 22.88 18.48 0.67
CA ILE A 222 21.85 17.58 1.20
C ILE A 222 22.37 16.16 1.29
N SER A 223 22.92 15.62 0.19
CA SER A 223 23.31 14.20 0.11
C SER A 223 24.46 13.82 1.05
N GLU A 224 25.35 14.76 1.37
CA GLU A 224 26.47 14.56 2.28
C GLU A 224 26.12 14.91 3.75
N SER A 225 24.89 15.38 4.01
CA SER A 225 24.47 15.72 5.37
C SER A 225 24.28 14.48 6.23
N LYS A 226 24.84 14.47 7.43
CA LYS A 226 24.64 13.41 8.43
C LYS A 226 23.18 13.22 8.87
N LYS A 227 22.30 14.16 8.53
CA LYS A 227 20.86 14.10 8.82
C LYS A 227 20.06 13.37 7.73
N VAL A 228 20.69 13.07 6.58
CA VAL A 228 20.01 12.46 5.42
C VAL A 228 20.45 11.00 5.28
N HIS A 229 19.45 10.14 5.12
CA HIS A 229 19.63 8.69 5.02
C HIS A 229 18.87 8.19 3.79
N PHE A 230 19.56 7.57 2.84
CA PHE A 230 18.93 6.97 1.66
C PHE A 230 18.42 5.55 1.95
N THR A 231 17.21 5.23 1.49
CA THR A 231 16.53 3.97 1.82
C THR A 231 16.13 3.12 0.60
N TYR A 232 16.56 3.49 -0.61
CA TYR A 232 16.19 2.83 -1.87
C TYR A 232 16.56 1.35 -1.99
N ASN A 233 17.53 0.86 -1.18
CA ASN A 233 17.96 -0.54 -1.14
C ASN A 233 17.34 -1.35 0.01
N LYS A 234 16.36 -0.80 0.70
CA LYS A 234 15.75 -1.45 1.85
C LYS A 234 14.60 -2.38 1.45
N SER A 235 14.44 -3.47 2.17
CA SER A 235 13.26 -4.32 2.09
C SER A 235 11.99 -3.56 2.55
N ILE A 236 10.83 -4.05 2.19
CA ILE A 236 9.56 -3.45 2.61
C ILE A 236 9.43 -3.44 4.14
N LEU A 237 9.88 -4.50 4.81
CA LEU A 237 9.87 -4.56 6.27
C LEU A 237 10.77 -3.52 6.91
N GLU A 238 11.97 -3.28 6.35
CA GLU A 238 12.86 -2.21 6.81
C GLU A 238 12.23 -0.83 6.59
N ILE A 239 11.60 -0.60 5.42
CA ILE A 239 10.85 0.63 5.13
C ILE A 239 9.70 0.82 6.14
N MET A 240 8.96 -0.24 6.46
CA MET A 240 7.90 -0.19 7.48
C MET A 240 8.46 0.20 8.86
N ASN A 241 9.60 -0.35 9.26
CA ASN A 241 10.26 0.01 10.53
C ASN A 241 10.69 1.47 10.54
N ILE A 242 11.30 1.96 9.45
CA ILE A 242 11.70 3.36 9.29
C ILE A 242 10.47 4.28 9.36
N ILE A 243 9.44 4.02 8.56
CA ILE A 243 8.19 4.80 8.59
C ILE A 243 7.58 4.77 9.99
N ASN A 244 7.62 3.62 10.69
CA ASN A 244 7.08 3.51 12.04
C ASN A 244 7.83 4.40 13.05
N SER A 245 9.10 4.68 12.83
CA SER A 245 9.89 5.63 13.64
C SER A 245 9.68 7.10 13.26
N CYS A 246 9.06 7.37 12.10
CA CYS A 246 8.85 8.73 11.61
C CYS A 246 7.61 9.39 12.20
N LYS A 247 7.65 10.71 12.35
CA LYS A 247 6.50 11.55 12.68
C LYS A 247 5.74 11.94 11.40
N PHE A 248 6.47 12.22 10.32
CA PHE A 248 5.94 12.67 9.04
C PHE A 248 6.30 11.71 7.90
N VAL A 249 5.37 11.53 6.97
CA VAL A 249 5.58 10.81 5.71
C VAL A 249 5.12 11.71 4.56
N ILE A 250 6.02 12.02 3.65
CA ILE A 250 5.79 12.98 2.56
C ILE A 250 6.06 12.30 1.22
N GLY A 251 5.26 12.56 0.22
CA GLY A 251 5.53 12.04 -1.13
C GLY A 251 4.35 12.07 -2.07
N ASN A 252 4.56 11.45 -3.24
CA ASN A 252 3.46 11.18 -4.17
C ASN A 252 2.50 10.14 -3.58
N GLU A 253 1.25 10.14 -4.01
CA GLU A 253 0.28 9.13 -3.57
C GLU A 253 0.65 7.73 -4.07
N THR A 254 1.39 7.00 -3.24
CA THR A 254 2.00 5.71 -3.56
C THR A 254 1.93 4.74 -2.38
N GLY A 255 2.48 3.54 -2.57
CA GLY A 255 2.52 2.52 -1.52
C GLY A 255 3.13 2.99 -0.19
N PRO A 256 4.28 3.68 -0.16
CA PRO A 256 4.84 4.24 1.08
C PRO A 256 3.91 5.24 1.79
N ILE A 257 3.16 6.05 1.05
CA ILE A 257 2.15 6.96 1.63
C ILE A 257 1.01 6.15 2.29
N CYS A 258 0.52 5.12 1.61
CA CYS A 258 -0.49 4.21 2.19
C CYS A 258 0.04 3.50 3.45
N LEU A 259 1.33 3.08 3.45
CA LEU A 259 1.98 2.52 4.63
C LEU A 259 2.03 3.54 5.78
N GLY A 260 2.44 4.78 5.49
CA GLY A 260 2.47 5.85 6.48
C GLY A 260 1.10 6.07 7.14
N ALA A 261 0.05 6.18 6.32
CA ALA A 261 -1.33 6.33 6.79
C ALA A 261 -1.78 5.12 7.61
N SER A 262 -1.48 3.88 7.18
CA SER A 262 -1.84 2.66 7.89
C SER A 262 -1.07 2.44 9.19
N LEU A 263 0.10 3.06 9.33
CA LEU A 263 0.90 3.13 10.55
C LEU A 263 0.57 4.37 11.40
N GLN A 264 -0.52 5.08 11.08
CA GLN A 264 -1.05 6.23 11.81
C GLN A 264 -0.06 7.40 11.89
N LYS A 265 0.78 7.57 10.89
CA LYS A 265 1.70 8.71 10.79
C LYS A 265 0.98 9.93 10.20
N GLU A 266 1.54 11.11 10.41
CA GLU A 266 1.09 12.29 9.70
C GLU A 266 1.60 12.24 8.27
N VAL A 267 0.65 12.21 7.32
CA VAL A 267 0.93 12.02 5.90
C VAL A 267 0.68 13.31 5.12
N HIS A 268 1.63 13.69 4.29
CA HIS A 268 1.50 14.77 3.31
C HIS A 268 1.66 14.19 1.91
N ALA A 269 0.55 13.94 1.24
CA ALA A 269 0.51 13.33 -0.08
C ALA A 269 0.26 14.36 -1.17
N VAL A 270 1.15 14.43 -2.16
CA VAL A 270 0.94 15.20 -3.38
C VAL A 270 0.41 14.26 -4.45
N TYR A 271 -0.69 14.65 -5.09
CA TYR A 271 -1.27 13.86 -6.17
C TYR A 271 -1.47 14.70 -7.43
N LEU A 272 -1.31 14.07 -8.58
CA LEU A 272 -1.53 14.63 -9.90
C LEU A 272 -2.89 14.18 -10.43
N PRO A 273 -3.49 14.89 -11.38
CA PRO A 273 -4.91 14.82 -11.76
C PRO A 273 -5.41 13.53 -12.39
N ILE A 274 -4.52 12.60 -12.66
CA ILE A 274 -4.91 11.27 -13.18
C ILE A 274 -5.85 10.54 -12.19
N HIS A 275 -5.83 10.94 -10.91
CA HIS A 275 -6.69 10.40 -9.88
C HIS A 275 -7.73 11.43 -9.44
N THR A 276 -8.99 11.13 -9.65
CA THR A 276 -10.11 12.00 -9.24
C THR A 276 -10.16 12.24 -7.72
N ARG A 277 -9.57 11.33 -6.94
CA ARG A 277 -9.44 11.40 -5.46
C ARG A 277 -8.20 10.62 -4.99
N PRO A 278 -7.50 11.10 -3.95
CA PRO A 278 -6.47 10.32 -3.29
C PRO A 278 -7.08 9.10 -2.57
N GLU A 279 -6.60 7.90 -2.88
CA GLU A 279 -7.12 6.67 -2.28
C GLU A 279 -6.70 6.51 -0.81
N SER A 280 -5.51 6.99 -0.46
CA SER A 280 -4.97 6.92 0.91
C SER A 280 -5.76 7.76 1.92
N GLN A 281 -6.58 8.73 1.47
CA GLN A 281 -7.44 9.54 2.33
C GLN A 281 -8.43 8.71 3.17
N ILE A 282 -8.78 7.53 2.69
CA ILE A 282 -9.72 6.63 3.37
C ILE A 282 -9.06 5.92 4.56
N ILE A 283 -7.71 5.84 4.58
CA ILE A 283 -6.96 5.07 5.57
C ILE A 283 -6.89 5.82 6.91
N SER A 284 -6.57 7.10 6.89
CA SER A 284 -6.30 7.87 8.10
C SER A 284 -6.78 9.32 7.99
N ASN A 285 -7.38 9.82 9.07
CA ASN A 285 -7.77 11.24 9.20
C ASN A 285 -6.55 12.17 9.43
N ASN A 286 -5.36 11.62 9.74
CA ASN A 286 -4.13 12.38 9.90
C ASN A 286 -3.34 12.49 8.60
N SER A 287 -4.06 12.69 7.49
CA SER A 287 -3.49 12.74 6.15
C SER A 287 -3.93 14.02 5.44
N PHE A 288 -2.96 14.74 4.90
CA PHE A 288 -3.14 15.98 4.15
C PHE A 288 -2.85 15.73 2.67
N TYR A 289 -3.71 16.26 1.79
CA TYR A 289 -3.67 16.00 0.36
C TYR A 289 -3.55 17.29 -0.40
N TYR A 290 -2.62 17.33 -1.36
CA TYR A 290 -2.33 18.49 -2.17
C TYR A 290 -2.50 18.12 -3.65
N ASN A 291 -3.32 18.87 -4.36
CA ASN A 291 -3.54 18.66 -5.79
C ASN A 291 -2.61 19.57 -6.59
N ALA A 292 -1.56 18.99 -7.18
CA ALA A 292 -0.56 19.75 -7.91
C ALA A 292 -1.05 20.39 -9.22
N ASP A 293 -2.25 20.02 -9.72
CA ASP A 293 -2.87 20.73 -10.85
C ASP A 293 -3.66 21.97 -10.44
N LYS A 294 -4.20 21.95 -9.23
CA LYS A 294 -5.07 23.01 -8.71
C LYS A 294 -4.32 24.01 -7.86
N GLU A 295 -3.18 23.63 -7.35
CA GLU A 295 -2.36 24.43 -6.44
C GLU A 295 -0.98 24.65 -7.05
N GLN A 296 -0.45 25.88 -6.97
CA GLN A 296 0.93 26.15 -7.35
C GLN A 296 1.91 25.40 -6.44
N ASP A 297 2.98 24.85 -7.00
CA ASP A 297 4.00 24.09 -6.26
C ASP A 297 4.55 24.87 -5.06
N ALA A 298 4.87 26.15 -5.21
CA ALA A 298 5.34 27.01 -4.13
C ALA A 298 4.34 27.08 -2.96
N THR A 299 3.04 27.03 -3.24
CA THR A 299 1.99 27.00 -2.21
C THR A 299 1.98 25.67 -1.47
N ILE A 300 2.08 24.56 -2.20
CA ILE A 300 2.15 23.21 -1.62
C ILE A 300 3.38 23.07 -0.73
N ILE A 301 4.55 23.45 -1.25
CA ILE A 301 5.82 23.44 -0.52
C ILE A 301 5.70 24.24 0.78
N LYS A 302 5.15 25.47 0.71
CA LYS A 302 4.94 26.32 1.88
C LYS A 302 4.01 25.67 2.93
N LYS A 303 2.89 25.08 2.49
CA LYS A 303 1.94 24.40 3.39
C LYS A 303 2.60 23.24 4.12
N ILE A 304 3.30 22.35 3.40
CA ILE A 304 4.00 21.20 3.96
C ILE A 304 5.08 21.67 4.94
N THR A 305 5.95 22.56 4.49
CA THR A 305 7.07 23.07 5.29
C THR A 305 6.60 23.73 6.59
N ASN A 306 5.61 24.62 6.52
CA ASN A 306 5.06 25.30 7.68
C ASN A 306 4.43 24.33 8.69
N CYS A 307 3.73 23.30 8.22
CA CYS A 307 3.15 22.27 9.09
C CYS A 307 4.24 21.53 9.86
N ILE A 308 5.31 21.12 9.17
CA ILE A 308 6.46 20.43 9.77
C ILE A 308 7.18 21.33 10.77
N LEU A 309 7.54 22.55 10.36
CA LEU A 309 8.28 23.49 11.21
C LEU A 309 7.52 23.87 12.47
N LYS A 310 6.21 24.07 12.37
CA LYS A 310 5.37 24.32 13.57
C LYS A 310 5.45 23.20 14.59
N LYS A 311 5.57 21.93 14.13
CA LYS A 311 5.62 20.76 15.03
C LYS A 311 7.04 20.35 15.45
N ILE A 312 8.07 20.92 14.83
CA ILE A 312 9.47 20.79 15.24
C ILE A 312 9.79 21.76 16.37
N ASN A 313 9.19 22.96 16.32
CA ASN A 313 9.47 24.06 17.24
C ASN A 313 8.59 24.03 18.52
N ASN A 314 7.57 23.16 18.53
CA ASN A 314 6.72 22.87 19.69
C ASN A 314 7.16 21.57 20.39
#